data_8a6e57e6364979d793dcdd0f7235641d
#
_entry.id   8a6e57e6364979d793dcdd0f7235641d
#
_cell.length_a   1.000
_cell.length_b   1.000
_cell.length_c   1.000
_cell.angle_alpha   90.00
_cell.angle_beta   90.00
_cell.angle_gamma   90.00
#
_symmetry.space_group_name_H-M   'P 1'
#
loop_
_entity.id
_entity.type
_entity.pdbx_description
1 polymer ?
#
loop_
_entity_poly.entity_id
_entity_poly.type
_entity_poly.pdbx_seq_one_letter_code
_entity_poly.pdbx_strand_id
1 'polypeptide(L)'
;MRTLWPLLMSLLSALVGVGPVSAVPLEVLFRPSVTDAAITQFNDRHFAVVDPAVASRAKLVLFLPGTGAIPFLYREFAGNAASLGFHSLTLMYPNDSAINVLCEQYAPLDPDAAGNARLEVIDGINRVSFLAVDSTNSIQNRLVKALQHLHNAYPTQGWGQYFTGTTVLWSKLIVSGHSQGAGMAALLAKTRVTDRCIMFTSMDWWRGGSPPRPYNWMSMVPLTPVDRWYAMAHERDQLLGFSEMQVAATALDVSRYGACERVETSPSPSYRGRHFLSTNLEPAPAQSTSYHGCPVVDAATPMQLSGTATTPVLKPAWDYMLLHETLPLSIESGATSVSLIFSPGTLEQSDDLTHWAPVRGAASPLTLPSNALAPRRYYRLHITP
;
A
#
# COMPACT_ATOMS: atom_id res chain seq x y z
N MET A 1 -83.33 -23.79 24.49
CA MET A 1 -82.21 -23.95 23.53
C MET A 1 -81.51 -22.62 23.39
N ARG A 2 -80.36 -22.42 24.00
CA ARG A 2 -79.53 -21.24 23.88
C ARG A 2 -78.19 -21.68 23.30
N THR A 3 -77.92 -21.26 22.10
CA THR A 3 -76.66 -21.53 21.41
C THR A 3 -75.61 -20.52 21.83
N LEU A 4 -74.51 -21.01 22.41
CA LEU A 4 -73.29 -20.23 22.73
C LEU A 4 -72.34 -20.28 21.50
N TRP A 5 -71.94 -19.06 21.04
CA TRP A 5 -70.91 -18.88 20.04
C TRP A 5 -69.59 -18.57 20.75
N PRO A 6 -68.46 -19.22 20.40
CA PRO A 6 -67.18 -18.86 20.95
C PRO A 6 -66.55 -17.73 20.14
N LEU A 7 -66.13 -16.66 20.83
CA LEU A 7 -65.25 -15.62 20.29
C LEU A 7 -63.83 -16.20 20.07
N LEU A 8 -63.38 -16.23 18.84
CA LEU A 8 -61.95 -16.44 18.50
C LEU A 8 -61.25 -15.05 18.65
N MET A 9 -60.41 -14.91 19.65
CA MET A 9 -59.40 -13.83 19.77
C MET A 9 -58.22 -14.19 18.92
N SER A 10 -58.00 -13.49 17.78
CA SER A 10 -56.78 -13.52 17.01
C SER A 10 -55.71 -12.66 17.67
N LEU A 11 -54.68 -13.29 18.26
CA LEU A 11 -53.47 -12.58 18.65
C LEU A 11 -52.66 -12.26 17.37
N LEU A 12 -52.63 -10.99 16.97
CA LEU A 12 -51.69 -10.48 15.97
C LEU A 12 -50.37 -10.23 16.68
N SER A 13 -49.40 -11.13 16.52
CA SER A 13 -48.04 -10.89 16.95
C SER A 13 -47.38 -9.93 15.99
N ALA A 14 -47.23 -8.66 16.40
CA ALA A 14 -46.41 -7.70 15.67
C ALA A 14 -44.92 -8.11 15.78
N LEU A 15 -44.40 -8.69 14.72
CA LEU A 15 -42.93 -8.81 14.52
C LEU A 15 -42.41 -7.39 14.34
N VAL A 16 -41.85 -6.82 15.40
CA VAL A 16 -41.02 -5.62 15.30
C VAL A 16 -39.73 -6.08 14.61
N GLY A 17 -39.63 -5.82 13.32
CA GLY A 17 -38.40 -6.00 12.56
C GLY A 17 -37.32 -5.09 13.14
N VAL A 18 -36.41 -5.65 13.90
CA VAL A 18 -35.16 -4.96 14.27
C VAL A 18 -34.40 -4.84 12.94
N GLY A 19 -34.44 -3.67 12.33
CA GLY A 19 -33.58 -3.36 11.18
C GLY A 19 -32.12 -3.60 11.55
N PRO A 20 -31.26 -3.96 10.60
CA PRO A 20 -29.85 -4.18 10.88
C PRO A 20 -29.29 -2.90 11.52
N VAL A 21 -28.86 -3.01 12.77
CA VAL A 21 -28.03 -1.98 13.40
C VAL A 21 -26.77 -1.88 12.55
N SER A 22 -26.59 -0.76 11.85
CA SER A 22 -25.34 -0.51 11.12
C SER A 22 -24.21 -0.57 12.12
N ALA A 23 -23.39 -1.60 12.03
CA ALA A 23 -22.24 -1.73 12.91
C ALA A 23 -21.26 -0.59 12.59
N VAL A 24 -20.83 0.11 13.62
CA VAL A 24 -19.82 1.19 13.49
C VAL A 24 -18.44 0.52 13.36
N PRO A 25 -17.52 1.06 12.54
CA PRO A 25 -16.14 0.57 12.49
C PRO A 25 -15.52 0.45 13.89
N LEU A 26 -14.88 -0.67 14.16
CA LEU A 26 -14.15 -0.90 15.41
C LEU A 26 -12.74 -0.32 15.28
N GLU A 27 -12.48 0.76 16.01
CA GLU A 27 -11.16 1.38 16.13
C GLU A 27 -10.52 1.00 17.46
N VAL A 28 -9.26 0.59 17.43
CA VAL A 28 -8.52 0.14 18.61
C VAL A 28 -7.16 0.84 18.68
N LEU A 29 -6.91 1.50 19.80
CA LEU A 29 -5.63 2.13 20.12
C LEU A 29 -4.99 1.41 21.32
N PHE A 30 -3.80 0.85 21.13
CA PHE A 30 -3.10 0.12 22.18
C PHE A 30 -1.58 0.28 22.06
N ARG A 31 -0.89 0.31 23.22
CA ARG A 31 0.56 0.48 23.24
C ARG A 31 1.28 -0.83 22.92
N PRO A 32 2.43 -0.79 22.23
CA PRO A 32 3.28 -1.96 22.04
C PRO A 32 3.58 -2.73 23.34
N SER A 33 3.89 -2.03 24.44
CA SER A 33 4.18 -2.64 25.75
C SER A 33 3.00 -3.42 26.36
N VAL A 34 1.76 -3.18 25.93
CA VAL A 34 0.59 -3.98 26.35
C VAL A 34 0.56 -5.33 25.65
N THR A 35 1.13 -5.42 24.45
CA THR A 35 1.18 -6.65 23.66
C THR A 35 2.37 -7.53 24.05
N ASP A 36 3.48 -6.90 24.47
CA ASP A 36 4.68 -7.55 24.98
C ASP A 36 5.40 -6.56 25.91
N ALA A 37 5.48 -6.86 27.20
CA ALA A 37 6.12 -5.99 28.21
C ALA A 37 7.63 -5.76 27.97
N ALA A 38 8.27 -6.61 27.18
CA ALA A 38 9.66 -6.45 26.76
C ALA A 38 9.85 -5.34 25.71
N ILE A 39 8.79 -4.89 25.04
CA ILE A 39 8.82 -3.75 24.13
C ILE A 39 8.83 -2.47 24.94
N THR A 40 9.99 -1.86 25.12
CA THR A 40 10.19 -0.68 25.96
C THR A 40 10.44 0.61 25.18
N GLN A 41 10.80 0.51 23.91
CA GLN A 41 11.09 1.65 23.03
C GLN A 41 9.91 1.95 22.09
N PHE A 42 9.79 3.18 21.59
CA PHE A 42 8.75 3.56 20.62
C PHE A 42 7.36 3.05 21.03
N ASN A 43 6.92 3.48 22.21
CA ASN A 43 5.73 2.94 22.86
C ASN A 43 4.48 3.80 22.62
N ASP A 44 4.41 4.60 21.55
CA ASP A 44 3.18 5.21 21.08
C ASP A 44 2.21 4.16 20.56
N ARG A 45 0.90 4.50 20.59
CA ARG A 45 -0.13 3.52 20.30
C ARG A 45 -0.12 3.06 18.85
N HIS A 46 -0.22 1.76 18.64
CA HIS A 46 -0.73 1.21 17.38
C HIS A 46 -2.16 1.69 17.14
N PHE A 47 -2.57 1.77 15.89
CA PHE A 47 -3.94 2.04 15.50
C PHE A 47 -4.45 0.91 14.60
N ALA A 48 -5.48 0.21 15.06
CA ALA A 48 -6.13 -0.86 14.29
C ALA A 48 -7.58 -0.50 14.01
N VAL A 49 -8.08 -0.83 12.83
CA VAL A 49 -9.47 -0.62 12.46
C VAL A 49 -10.00 -1.75 11.57
N VAL A 50 -11.26 -2.13 11.80
CA VAL A 50 -12.04 -3.05 10.96
C VAL A 50 -13.49 -2.58 10.93
N ASP A 51 -14.14 -2.69 9.79
CA ASP A 51 -15.56 -2.41 9.64
C ASP A 51 -16.34 -3.74 9.55
N PRO A 52 -17.02 -4.16 10.64
CA PRO A 52 -17.77 -5.41 10.65
C PRO A 52 -19.08 -5.34 9.82
N ALA A 53 -19.49 -4.15 9.35
CA ALA A 53 -20.62 -3.99 8.44
C ALA A 53 -20.27 -4.33 7.00
N VAL A 54 -18.98 -4.40 6.65
CA VAL A 54 -18.48 -4.66 5.30
C VAL A 54 -17.96 -6.08 5.20
N ALA A 55 -18.27 -6.76 4.08
CA ALA A 55 -17.76 -8.10 3.83
C ALA A 55 -16.22 -8.12 3.82
N SER A 56 -15.63 -8.98 4.65
CA SER A 56 -14.17 -9.06 4.79
C SER A 56 -13.49 -9.57 3.52
N ARG A 57 -12.44 -8.90 3.10
CA ARG A 57 -11.53 -9.34 2.03
C ARG A 57 -10.48 -10.35 2.50
N ALA A 58 -10.46 -10.69 3.78
CA ALA A 58 -9.47 -11.57 4.40
C ALA A 58 -8.00 -11.14 4.15
N LYS A 59 -7.77 -9.84 4.02
CA LYS A 59 -6.47 -9.20 3.84
C LYS A 59 -6.28 -8.10 4.88
N LEU A 60 -5.04 -7.93 5.32
CA LEU A 60 -4.60 -6.90 6.28
C LEU A 60 -3.78 -5.85 5.57
N VAL A 61 -4.17 -4.59 5.69
CA VAL A 61 -3.30 -3.44 5.36
C VAL A 61 -2.42 -3.13 6.57
N LEU A 62 -1.14 -3.48 6.46
CA LEU A 62 -0.10 -3.05 7.40
C LEU A 62 0.44 -1.71 6.93
N PHE A 63 0.25 -0.65 7.72
CA PHE A 63 0.78 0.67 7.43
C PHE A 63 1.93 1.04 8.39
N LEU A 64 3.03 1.53 7.82
CA LEU A 64 4.24 1.95 8.55
C LEU A 64 4.40 3.47 8.45
N PRO A 65 4.34 4.21 9.59
CA PRO A 65 4.54 5.65 9.63
C PRO A 65 5.89 6.13 9.10
N GLY A 66 5.98 7.40 8.72
CA GLY A 66 7.22 8.09 8.39
C GLY A 66 8.09 8.37 9.61
N THR A 67 9.28 8.96 9.39
CA THR A 67 10.22 9.35 10.45
C THR A 67 9.54 10.25 11.49
N GLY A 68 9.62 9.89 12.76
CA GLY A 68 9.05 10.63 13.89
C GLY A 68 7.52 10.67 13.95
N ALA A 69 6.83 10.05 13.00
CA ALA A 69 5.36 10.04 12.95
C ALA A 69 4.78 8.90 13.81
N ILE A 70 3.59 9.15 14.37
CA ILE A 70 2.83 8.17 15.15
C ILE A 70 1.69 7.57 14.30
N PRO A 71 1.24 6.33 14.59
CA PRO A 71 0.20 5.63 13.82
C PRO A 71 -1.09 6.41 13.62
N PHE A 72 -1.54 7.17 14.59
CA PHE A 72 -2.82 7.90 14.55
C PHE A 72 -2.88 9.02 13.50
N LEU A 73 -1.74 9.42 12.94
CA LEU A 73 -1.68 10.43 11.86
C LEU A 73 -2.10 9.91 10.48
N TYR A 74 -2.46 8.63 10.37
CA TYR A 74 -2.84 7.95 9.12
C TYR A 74 -4.19 7.23 9.22
N ARG A 75 -5.06 7.71 10.14
CA ARG A 75 -6.37 7.09 10.41
C ARG A 75 -7.31 7.18 9.22
N GLU A 76 -7.22 8.24 8.39
CA GLU A 76 -8.07 8.41 7.21
C GLU A 76 -7.80 7.30 6.17
N PHE A 77 -6.53 7.01 5.90
CA PHE A 77 -6.18 5.89 5.00
C PHE A 77 -6.54 4.53 5.61
N ALA A 78 -6.31 4.34 6.91
CA ALA A 78 -6.65 3.11 7.61
C ALA A 78 -8.17 2.87 7.64
N GLY A 79 -8.96 3.92 7.94
CA GLY A 79 -10.43 3.89 7.92
C GLY A 79 -10.97 3.64 6.50
N ASN A 80 -10.35 4.26 5.49
CA ASN A 80 -10.68 3.99 4.09
C ASN A 80 -10.47 2.52 3.73
N ALA A 81 -9.34 1.92 4.11
CA ALA A 81 -9.10 0.50 3.90
C ALA A 81 -10.15 -0.38 4.59
N ALA A 82 -10.54 -0.04 5.83
CA ALA A 82 -11.59 -0.75 6.56
C ALA A 82 -12.95 -0.66 5.86
N SER A 83 -13.31 0.52 5.33
CA SER A 83 -14.56 0.72 4.57
C SER A 83 -14.63 -0.09 3.27
N LEU A 84 -13.48 -0.58 2.78
CA LEU A 84 -13.38 -1.48 1.64
C LEU A 84 -13.33 -2.96 2.03
N GLY A 85 -13.46 -3.30 3.31
CA GLY A 85 -13.47 -4.68 3.82
C GLY A 85 -12.10 -5.24 4.18
N PHE A 86 -11.06 -4.43 4.23
CA PHE A 86 -9.76 -4.82 4.75
C PHE A 86 -9.73 -4.69 6.28
N HIS A 87 -8.93 -5.50 6.95
CA HIS A 87 -8.41 -5.11 8.26
C HIS A 87 -7.28 -4.11 8.03
N SER A 88 -7.12 -3.14 8.92
CA SER A 88 -6.01 -2.20 8.84
C SER A 88 -5.30 -2.08 10.19
N LEU A 89 -3.98 -2.10 10.16
CA LEU A 89 -3.11 -1.91 11.32
C LEU A 89 -1.99 -0.97 10.97
N THR A 90 -2.03 0.23 11.53
CA THR A 90 -0.90 1.16 11.50
C THR A 90 0.00 0.86 12.71
N LEU A 91 1.22 0.43 12.44
CA LEU A 91 2.12 -0.14 13.42
C LEU A 91 3.14 0.89 13.91
N MET A 92 3.25 1.11 15.23
CA MET A 92 4.37 1.84 15.82
C MET A 92 5.62 0.98 15.81
N TYR A 93 6.73 1.55 15.35
CA TYR A 93 8.02 0.88 15.25
C TYR A 93 9.16 1.88 15.47
N PRO A 94 10.43 1.47 15.63
CA PRO A 94 11.58 2.37 15.71
C PRO A 94 11.73 3.22 14.44
N ASN A 95 11.33 4.50 14.52
CA ASN A 95 11.29 5.43 13.37
C ASN A 95 11.68 6.87 13.71
N ASP A 96 12.37 7.11 14.82
CA ASP A 96 12.75 8.46 15.25
C ASP A 96 13.82 9.12 14.37
N SER A 97 14.63 8.31 13.71
CA SER A 97 15.76 8.77 12.89
C SER A 97 15.58 8.36 11.43
N ALA A 98 15.78 9.30 10.53
CA ALA A 98 15.71 9.02 9.10
C ALA A 98 16.91 8.16 8.67
N ILE A 99 16.65 6.96 8.15
CA ILE A 99 17.70 5.99 7.78
C ILE A 99 18.67 6.55 6.73
N ASN A 100 18.17 7.26 5.73
CA ASN A 100 19.04 7.88 4.72
C ASN A 100 19.99 8.92 5.33
N VAL A 101 19.54 9.72 6.31
CA VAL A 101 20.38 10.69 7.04
C VAL A 101 21.45 9.96 7.87
N LEU A 102 21.08 8.89 8.57
CA LEU A 102 22.05 8.07 9.30
C LEU A 102 23.09 7.45 8.36
N CYS A 103 22.65 6.93 7.20
CA CYS A 103 23.57 6.36 6.21
C CYS A 103 24.53 7.42 5.63
N GLU A 104 24.03 8.63 5.33
CA GLU A 104 24.88 9.74 4.86
C GLU A 104 25.91 10.14 5.91
N GLN A 105 25.54 10.09 7.19
CA GLN A 105 26.41 10.49 8.29
C GLN A 105 27.46 9.42 8.65
N TYR A 106 27.05 8.14 8.71
CA TYR A 106 27.88 7.06 9.28
C TYR A 106 28.42 6.06 8.27
N ALA A 107 27.81 5.97 7.10
CA ALA A 107 28.21 5.04 6.04
C ALA A 107 28.07 5.65 4.63
N PRO A 108 28.62 6.86 4.38
CA PRO A 108 28.39 7.62 3.14
C PRO A 108 28.87 6.90 1.86
N LEU A 109 29.84 5.99 1.99
CA LEU A 109 30.42 5.26 0.85
C LEU A 109 29.81 3.87 0.64
N ASP A 110 28.91 3.43 1.53
CA ASP A 110 28.30 2.10 1.45
C ASP A 110 26.93 2.16 0.72
N PRO A 111 26.82 1.66 -0.52
CA PRO A 111 25.56 1.65 -1.27
C PRO A 111 24.54 0.63 -0.75
N ASP A 112 24.90 -0.22 0.21
CA ASP A 112 24.02 -1.21 0.82
C ASP A 112 23.55 -0.80 2.23
N ALA A 113 24.10 0.29 2.78
CA ALA A 113 23.83 0.73 4.14
C ALA A 113 22.33 0.91 4.44
N ALA A 114 21.58 1.56 3.55
CA ALA A 114 20.16 1.79 3.78
C ALA A 114 19.34 0.48 3.75
N GLY A 115 19.67 -0.45 2.88
CA GLY A 115 19.06 -1.78 2.85
C GLY A 115 19.32 -2.55 4.14
N ASN A 116 20.56 -2.58 4.60
CA ASN A 116 20.97 -3.24 5.83
C ASN A 116 20.32 -2.61 7.07
N ALA A 117 20.31 -1.28 7.16
CA ALA A 117 19.66 -0.57 8.26
C ALA A 117 18.14 -0.85 8.31
N ARG A 118 17.46 -0.86 7.17
CA ARG A 118 16.04 -1.19 7.11
C ARG A 118 15.76 -2.64 7.51
N LEU A 119 16.59 -3.58 7.07
CA LEU A 119 16.46 -4.99 7.48
C LEU A 119 16.64 -5.15 8.99
N GLU A 120 17.56 -4.41 9.62
CA GLU A 120 17.72 -4.42 11.07
C GLU A 120 16.45 -3.94 11.78
N VAL A 121 15.82 -2.84 11.32
CA VAL A 121 14.54 -2.38 11.87
C VAL A 121 13.41 -3.41 11.64
N ILE A 122 13.44 -4.14 10.52
CA ILE A 122 12.41 -5.14 10.18
C ILE A 122 12.50 -6.38 11.07
N ASP A 123 13.70 -6.95 11.28
CA ASP A 123 13.86 -8.27 11.94
C ASP A 123 14.67 -8.24 13.24
N GLY A 124 15.34 -7.12 13.55
CA GLY A 124 16.10 -6.95 14.78
C GLY A 124 17.45 -7.68 14.78
N ILE A 125 17.98 -8.04 13.61
CA ILE A 125 19.32 -8.60 13.46
C ILE A 125 20.29 -7.47 13.20
N ASN A 126 21.29 -7.31 14.06
CA ASN A 126 22.31 -6.27 13.94
C ASN A 126 23.06 -6.38 12.58
N ARG A 127 23.02 -5.31 11.79
CA ARG A 127 23.66 -5.21 10.47
C ARG A 127 24.49 -3.94 10.28
N VAL A 128 24.19 -2.91 11.07
CA VAL A 128 24.89 -1.62 10.97
C VAL A 128 25.26 -1.10 12.36
N SER A 129 26.37 -0.38 12.47
CA SER A 129 26.88 0.08 13.76
C SER A 129 26.17 1.31 14.33
N PHE A 130 25.33 1.95 13.54
CA PHE A 130 24.67 3.20 13.90
C PHE A 130 23.18 3.04 14.25
N LEU A 131 22.69 1.79 14.32
CA LEU A 131 21.37 1.43 14.85
C LEU A 131 21.53 0.40 15.99
N ALA A 132 20.47 0.30 16.80
CA ALA A 132 20.41 -0.67 17.90
C ALA A 132 18.97 -1.17 18.05
N VAL A 133 18.44 -1.79 17.02
CA VAL A 133 17.11 -2.40 17.04
C VAL A 133 17.23 -3.89 17.21
N ASP A 134 16.86 -4.38 18.39
CA ASP A 134 16.83 -5.81 18.69
C ASP A 134 15.56 -6.50 18.17
N SER A 135 15.54 -7.83 18.23
CA SER A 135 14.41 -8.63 17.76
C SER A 135 13.10 -8.30 18.47
N THR A 136 13.13 -7.93 19.74
CA THR A 136 11.96 -7.56 20.53
C THR A 136 11.30 -6.28 20.00
N ASN A 137 12.14 -5.29 19.65
CA ASN A 137 11.69 -3.99 19.16
C ASN A 137 11.46 -3.95 17.64
N SER A 138 11.75 -5.01 16.90
CA SER A 138 11.61 -5.11 15.45
C SER A 138 10.16 -4.99 14.97
N ILE A 139 9.98 -4.57 13.71
CA ILE A 139 8.67 -4.54 13.05
C ILE A 139 8.01 -5.93 13.09
N GLN A 140 8.77 -6.98 12.83
CA GLN A 140 8.24 -8.35 12.77
C GLN A 140 7.69 -8.82 14.11
N ASN A 141 8.40 -8.61 15.22
CA ASN A 141 7.91 -8.97 16.53
C ASN A 141 6.69 -8.13 16.94
N ARG A 142 6.77 -6.80 16.78
CA ARG A 142 5.65 -5.89 17.08
C ARG A 142 4.39 -6.27 16.33
N LEU A 143 4.51 -6.62 15.05
CA LEU A 143 3.38 -7.02 14.22
C LEU A 143 2.71 -8.29 14.75
N VAL A 144 3.48 -9.34 15.02
CA VAL A 144 2.89 -10.60 15.50
C VAL A 144 2.27 -10.43 16.87
N LYS A 145 2.91 -9.66 17.78
CA LYS A 145 2.37 -9.37 19.12
C LYS A 145 1.10 -8.53 19.07
N ALA A 146 1.05 -7.53 18.17
CA ALA A 146 -0.15 -6.73 17.94
C ALA A 146 -1.31 -7.60 17.41
N LEU A 147 -1.05 -8.49 16.46
CA LEU A 147 -2.07 -9.39 15.90
C LEU A 147 -2.58 -10.40 16.94
N GLN A 148 -1.70 -10.96 17.78
CA GLN A 148 -2.07 -11.83 18.89
C GLN A 148 -2.94 -11.10 19.92
N HIS A 149 -2.57 -9.86 20.27
CA HIS A 149 -3.35 -9.02 21.17
C HIS A 149 -4.75 -8.75 20.63
N LEU A 150 -4.85 -8.31 19.36
CA LEU A 150 -6.12 -8.04 18.71
C LEU A 150 -7.00 -9.30 18.59
N HIS A 151 -6.40 -10.46 18.28
CA HIS A 151 -7.12 -11.74 18.23
C HIS A 151 -7.69 -12.13 19.58
N ASN A 152 -6.92 -11.97 20.66
CA ASN A 152 -7.36 -12.32 22.01
C ASN A 152 -8.42 -11.35 22.55
N ALA A 153 -8.25 -10.04 22.29
CA ALA A 153 -9.18 -9.02 22.77
C ALA A 153 -10.49 -8.98 21.95
N TYR A 154 -10.42 -9.31 20.66
CA TYR A 154 -11.55 -9.22 19.71
C TYR A 154 -11.66 -10.51 18.88
N PRO A 155 -11.97 -11.66 19.49
CA PRO A 155 -11.88 -12.98 18.84
C PRO A 155 -12.85 -13.15 17.64
N THR A 156 -13.95 -12.40 17.61
CA THR A 156 -14.96 -12.46 16.53
C THR A 156 -14.57 -11.62 15.31
N GLN A 157 -13.54 -10.77 15.42
CA GLN A 157 -13.15 -9.87 14.34
C GLN A 157 -12.17 -10.48 13.33
N GLY A 158 -11.71 -11.72 13.51
CA GLY A 158 -10.93 -12.43 12.50
C GLY A 158 -9.43 -12.09 12.44
N TRP A 159 -8.86 -11.38 13.40
CA TRP A 159 -7.43 -11.00 13.43
C TRP A 159 -6.47 -12.21 13.41
N GLY A 160 -6.90 -13.37 13.95
CA GLY A 160 -6.11 -14.60 13.99
C GLY A 160 -5.75 -15.20 12.63
N GLN A 161 -6.41 -14.77 11.55
CA GLN A 161 -6.15 -15.29 10.21
C GLN A 161 -4.82 -14.81 9.58
N TYR A 162 -4.11 -13.84 10.20
CA TYR A 162 -2.91 -13.22 9.67
C TYR A 162 -1.60 -13.75 10.24
N PHE A 163 -1.66 -14.69 11.16
CA PHE A 163 -0.48 -15.33 11.75
C PHE A 163 -0.75 -16.79 12.11
N THR A 164 0.33 -17.55 12.32
CA THR A 164 0.29 -18.91 12.88
C THR A 164 1.42 -19.03 13.90
N GLY A 165 1.07 -19.25 15.18
CA GLY A 165 2.05 -19.20 16.27
C GLY A 165 2.71 -17.82 16.37
N THR A 166 4.00 -17.74 16.05
CA THR A 166 4.76 -16.48 15.99
C THR A 166 5.11 -16.07 14.56
N THR A 167 4.54 -16.72 13.56
CA THR A 167 4.85 -16.49 12.14
C THR A 167 3.74 -15.66 11.49
N VAL A 168 4.10 -14.53 10.89
CA VAL A 168 3.20 -13.68 10.11
C VAL A 168 2.93 -14.34 8.76
N LEU A 169 1.68 -14.37 8.33
CA LEU A 169 1.25 -14.87 7.00
C LEU A 169 1.33 -13.73 5.98
N TRP A 170 2.55 -13.39 5.56
CA TRP A 170 2.84 -12.23 4.72
C TRP A 170 2.02 -12.17 3.43
N SER A 171 1.68 -13.31 2.81
CA SER A 171 0.85 -13.37 1.60
C SER A 171 -0.58 -12.87 1.80
N LYS A 172 -1.01 -12.65 3.04
CA LYS A 172 -2.30 -12.04 3.38
C LYS A 172 -2.19 -10.54 3.69
N LEU A 173 -0.99 -9.96 3.62
CA LEU A 173 -0.73 -8.58 3.97
C LEU A 173 -0.51 -7.72 2.73
N ILE A 174 -1.20 -6.59 2.67
CA ILE A 174 -0.82 -5.43 1.89
C ILE A 174 0.15 -4.63 2.77
N VAL A 175 1.41 -4.54 2.37
CA VAL A 175 2.39 -3.72 3.08
C VAL A 175 2.36 -2.31 2.51
N SER A 176 2.24 -1.32 3.39
CA SER A 176 2.12 0.08 3.00
C SER A 176 2.87 0.98 3.98
N GLY A 177 3.16 2.20 3.58
CA GLY A 177 3.75 3.17 4.48
C GLY A 177 4.02 4.51 3.81
N HIS A 178 4.46 5.46 4.63
CA HIS A 178 4.78 6.82 4.23
C HIS A 178 6.26 7.11 4.47
N SER A 179 6.92 7.80 3.53
CA SER A 179 8.30 8.27 3.70
C SER A 179 9.24 7.10 4.07
N GLN A 180 9.91 7.15 5.22
CA GLN A 180 10.71 6.05 5.74
C GLN A 180 9.92 4.73 5.82
N GLY A 181 8.66 4.78 6.27
CA GLY A 181 7.78 3.61 6.35
C GLY A 181 7.45 3.01 4.99
N ALA A 182 7.38 3.82 3.94
CA ALA A 182 7.21 3.32 2.57
C ALA A 182 8.44 2.55 2.08
N GLY A 183 9.66 3.00 2.43
CA GLY A 183 10.88 2.24 2.18
C GLY A 183 10.92 0.92 2.95
N MET A 184 10.41 0.89 4.21
CA MET A 184 10.25 -0.38 4.97
C MET A 184 9.27 -1.33 4.28
N ALA A 185 8.10 -0.81 3.83
CA ALA A 185 7.10 -1.60 3.11
C ALA A 185 7.67 -2.17 1.80
N ALA A 186 8.42 -1.36 1.04
CA ALA A 186 9.08 -1.79 -0.18
C ALA A 186 10.10 -2.90 0.08
N LEU A 187 10.95 -2.77 1.10
CA LEU A 187 11.93 -3.81 1.41
C LEU A 187 11.27 -5.08 1.96
N LEU A 188 10.18 -4.96 2.72
CA LEU A 188 9.35 -6.12 3.09
C LEU A 188 8.85 -6.85 1.83
N ALA A 189 8.31 -6.13 0.84
CA ALA A 189 7.83 -6.74 -0.40
C ALA A 189 8.97 -7.28 -1.30
N LYS A 190 10.20 -6.72 -1.21
CA LYS A 190 11.39 -7.30 -1.86
C LYS A 190 11.77 -8.66 -1.24
N THR A 191 11.61 -8.80 0.09
CA THR A 191 12.13 -9.95 0.86
C THR A 191 11.05 -10.92 1.35
N ARG A 192 9.78 -10.64 1.09
CA ARG A 192 8.61 -11.46 1.45
C ARG A 192 7.62 -11.50 0.28
N VAL A 193 6.90 -12.59 0.17
CA VAL A 193 5.72 -12.65 -0.72
C VAL A 193 4.56 -12.00 0.02
N THR A 194 4.21 -10.77 -0.33
CA THR A 194 3.07 -10.04 0.21
C THR A 194 1.94 -10.00 -0.82
N ASP A 195 0.72 -9.65 -0.37
CA ASP A 195 -0.41 -9.49 -1.29
C ASP A 195 -0.18 -8.28 -2.22
N ARG A 196 0.35 -7.17 -1.66
CA ARG A 196 0.56 -5.91 -2.38
C ARG A 196 1.57 -5.04 -1.63
N CYS A 197 2.21 -4.10 -2.36
CA CYS A 197 3.03 -3.04 -1.80
C CYS A 197 2.49 -1.67 -2.23
N ILE A 198 2.21 -0.77 -1.28
CA ILE A 198 1.74 0.59 -1.54
C ILE A 198 2.66 1.58 -0.84
N MET A 199 3.29 2.46 -1.61
CA MET A 199 4.29 3.39 -1.13
C MET A 199 3.80 4.83 -1.27
N PHE A 200 3.80 5.59 -0.17
CA PHE A 200 3.55 7.02 -0.20
C PHE A 200 4.85 7.78 0.02
N THR A 201 5.27 8.53 -1.01
CA THR A 201 6.42 9.43 -0.96
C THR A 201 7.68 8.74 -0.42
N SER A 202 8.22 7.78 -1.17
CA SER A 202 9.40 7.01 -0.75
C SER A 202 10.54 7.14 -1.72
N MET A 203 11.74 7.28 -1.13
CA MET A 203 12.99 7.25 -1.88
C MET A 203 14.14 6.97 -0.92
N ASP A 204 15.07 6.10 -1.33
CA ASP A 204 16.38 5.97 -0.71
C ASP A 204 17.46 6.33 -1.74
N TRP A 205 18.08 7.49 -1.56
CA TRP A 205 19.01 8.07 -2.51
C TRP A 205 20.45 8.06 -1.97
N TRP A 206 21.34 7.34 -2.61
CA TRP A 206 22.74 7.27 -2.24
C TRP A 206 23.54 8.40 -2.89
N ARG A 207 23.96 9.36 -2.09
CA ARG A 207 24.71 10.54 -2.53
C ARG A 207 26.23 10.33 -2.58
N GLY A 208 26.74 9.26 -1.97
CA GLY A 208 28.15 8.87 -2.03
C GLY A 208 28.60 8.31 -3.39
N GLY A 209 27.66 8.01 -4.29
CA GLY A 209 27.93 7.58 -5.65
C GLY A 209 28.27 8.75 -6.59
N SER A 210 28.95 8.44 -7.68
CA SER A 210 29.20 9.39 -8.76
C SER A 210 28.78 8.79 -10.09
N PRO A 211 27.62 9.15 -10.66
CA PRO A 211 26.62 10.10 -10.10
C PRO A 211 25.86 9.52 -8.89
N PRO A 212 25.20 10.37 -8.09
CA PRO A 212 24.23 9.93 -7.08
C PRO A 212 23.12 9.07 -7.70
N ARG A 213 22.65 8.05 -6.98
CA ARG A 213 21.68 7.08 -7.49
C ARG A 213 20.86 6.44 -6.34
N PRO A 214 19.78 5.71 -6.63
CA PRO A 214 19.11 4.88 -5.63
C PRO A 214 20.06 3.90 -4.95
N TYR A 215 19.85 3.60 -3.67
CA TYR A 215 20.58 2.54 -2.96
C TYR A 215 20.35 1.18 -3.63
N ASN A 216 21.32 0.27 -3.53
CA ASN A 216 21.33 -1.02 -4.21
C ASN A 216 20.07 -1.87 -3.95
N TRP A 217 19.53 -1.84 -2.71
CA TRP A 217 18.36 -2.65 -2.35
C TRP A 217 17.13 -2.37 -3.24
N MET A 218 17.01 -1.14 -3.78
CA MET A 218 15.87 -0.77 -4.62
C MET A 218 15.84 -1.54 -5.94
N SER A 219 17.00 -1.95 -6.45
CA SER A 219 17.13 -2.73 -7.68
C SER A 219 17.11 -4.25 -7.44
N MET A 220 16.95 -4.72 -6.20
CA MET A 220 16.79 -6.15 -5.93
C MET A 220 15.56 -6.70 -6.63
N VAL A 221 15.61 -7.95 -7.11
CA VAL A 221 14.44 -8.66 -7.62
C VAL A 221 13.46 -8.90 -6.46
N PRO A 222 12.22 -8.44 -6.56
CA PRO A 222 11.25 -8.60 -5.47
C PRO A 222 10.65 -10.00 -5.42
N LEU A 223 10.35 -10.49 -4.21
CA LEU A 223 9.55 -11.70 -4.03
C LEU A 223 8.06 -11.44 -4.27
N THR A 224 7.56 -10.25 -3.93
CA THR A 224 6.21 -9.83 -4.32
C THR A 224 6.21 -9.38 -5.77
N PRO A 225 5.41 -9.96 -6.66
CA PRO A 225 5.35 -9.57 -8.07
C PRO A 225 5.10 -8.06 -8.28
N VAL A 226 5.81 -7.45 -9.22
CA VAL A 226 5.77 -5.98 -9.45
C VAL A 226 4.41 -5.46 -9.92
N ASP A 227 3.56 -6.31 -10.50
CA ASP A 227 2.17 -5.99 -10.85
C ASP A 227 1.29 -5.69 -9.63
N ARG A 228 1.80 -5.90 -8.42
CA ARG A 228 1.15 -5.60 -7.15
C ARG A 228 1.78 -4.42 -6.41
N TRP A 229 2.66 -3.67 -7.07
CA TRP A 229 3.35 -2.53 -6.46
C TRP A 229 2.76 -1.22 -6.95
N TYR A 230 2.45 -0.32 -6.02
CA TYR A 230 1.91 1.01 -6.31
C TYR A 230 2.68 2.05 -5.51
N ALA A 231 2.82 3.23 -6.10
CA ALA A 231 3.44 4.37 -5.45
C ALA A 231 2.63 5.64 -5.73
N MET A 232 2.63 6.56 -4.76
CA MET A 232 2.06 7.89 -4.92
C MET A 232 2.98 8.92 -4.27
N ALA A 233 3.20 10.06 -4.95
CA ALA A 233 4.05 11.13 -4.47
C ALA A 233 3.44 12.51 -4.78
N HIS A 234 3.93 13.54 -4.09
CA HIS A 234 3.59 14.92 -4.41
C HIS A 234 4.65 15.53 -5.32
N GLU A 235 4.25 16.24 -6.40
CA GLU A 235 5.19 16.81 -7.38
C GLU A 235 6.02 17.95 -6.82
N ARG A 236 5.54 18.62 -5.76
CA ARG A 236 6.23 19.70 -5.04
C ARG A 236 6.74 19.26 -3.67
N ASP A 237 7.08 17.98 -3.51
CA ASP A 237 7.64 17.49 -2.26
C ASP A 237 8.90 18.29 -1.89
N GLN A 238 8.90 18.86 -0.69
CA GLN A 238 9.99 19.72 -0.24
C GLN A 238 11.16 18.96 0.41
N LEU A 239 10.96 17.69 0.74
CA LEU A 239 11.97 16.84 1.38
C LEU A 239 12.68 15.93 0.37
N LEU A 240 11.94 15.47 -0.63
CA LEU A 240 12.42 14.52 -1.63
C LEU A 240 12.15 15.06 -3.03
N GLY A 241 13.19 15.18 -3.84
CA GLY A 241 13.05 15.67 -5.21
C GLY A 241 12.16 14.75 -6.06
N PHE A 242 11.13 15.30 -6.72
CA PHE A 242 10.21 14.50 -7.53
C PHE A 242 10.92 13.76 -8.67
N SER A 243 11.92 14.39 -9.31
CA SER A 243 12.75 13.72 -10.33
C SER A 243 13.54 12.55 -9.79
N GLU A 244 14.05 12.63 -8.56
CA GLU A 244 14.74 11.53 -7.89
C GLU A 244 13.74 10.40 -7.57
N MET A 245 12.50 10.72 -7.15
CA MET A 245 11.44 9.74 -6.94
C MET A 245 11.05 9.00 -8.23
N GLN A 246 11.05 9.67 -9.40
CA GLN A 246 10.82 9.03 -10.69
C GLN A 246 11.91 8.02 -11.04
N VAL A 247 13.17 8.36 -10.76
CA VAL A 247 14.30 7.42 -10.95
C VAL A 247 14.20 6.25 -9.97
N ALA A 248 13.81 6.50 -8.71
CA ALA A 248 13.59 5.47 -7.72
C ALA A 248 12.42 4.53 -8.11
N ALA A 249 11.33 5.06 -8.65
CA ALA A 249 10.22 4.29 -9.19
C ALA A 249 10.66 3.34 -10.33
N THR A 250 11.63 3.79 -11.14
CA THR A 250 12.26 2.96 -12.18
C THR A 250 13.12 1.85 -11.58
N ALA A 251 13.92 2.15 -10.56
CA ALA A 251 14.73 1.15 -9.86
C ALA A 251 13.86 0.09 -9.13
N LEU A 252 12.68 0.48 -8.67
CA LEU A 252 11.68 -0.42 -8.08
C LEU A 252 10.81 -1.14 -9.12
N ASP A 253 11.02 -0.85 -10.42
CA ASP A 253 10.24 -1.38 -11.55
C ASP A 253 8.75 -0.98 -11.56
N VAL A 254 8.36 0.01 -10.78
CA VAL A 254 6.97 0.51 -10.73
C VAL A 254 6.61 1.27 -12.01
N SER A 255 7.58 1.94 -12.63
CA SER A 255 7.40 2.65 -13.91
C SER A 255 7.20 1.72 -15.12
N ARG A 256 7.36 0.41 -14.96
CA ARG A 256 7.05 -0.61 -15.99
C ARG A 256 5.62 -0.45 -16.55
N TYR A 257 4.69 0.00 -15.72
CA TYR A 257 3.29 0.21 -16.06
C TYR A 257 3.00 1.61 -16.61
N GLY A 258 4.03 2.25 -17.16
CA GLY A 258 3.98 3.55 -17.82
C GLY A 258 4.48 4.70 -16.96
N ALA A 259 4.47 5.89 -17.55
CA ALA A 259 4.91 7.12 -16.87
C ALA A 259 4.01 7.44 -15.66
N CYS A 260 4.55 8.23 -14.73
CA CYS A 260 3.78 8.74 -13.61
C CYS A 260 2.51 9.46 -14.07
N GLU A 261 1.39 9.19 -13.43
CA GLU A 261 0.08 9.76 -13.76
C GLU A 261 -0.41 10.70 -12.66
N ARG A 262 -0.76 11.93 -13.03
CA ARG A 262 -1.30 12.92 -12.09
C ARG A 262 -2.79 12.66 -11.88
N VAL A 263 -3.20 12.41 -10.64
CA VAL A 263 -4.56 11.96 -10.30
C VAL A 263 -5.63 13.02 -10.58
N GLU A 264 -5.30 14.32 -10.49
CA GLU A 264 -6.26 15.41 -10.75
C GLU A 264 -6.61 15.56 -12.22
N THR A 265 -5.77 15.11 -13.14
CA THR A 265 -5.94 15.28 -14.59
C THR A 265 -6.20 13.96 -15.31
N SER A 266 -6.15 12.86 -14.58
CA SER A 266 -6.35 11.51 -15.12
C SER A 266 -7.80 11.07 -15.08
N PRO A 267 -8.25 10.21 -16.01
CA PRO A 267 -9.56 9.57 -15.89
C PRO A 267 -9.63 8.69 -14.64
N SER A 268 -10.34 9.15 -13.63
CA SER A 268 -10.65 8.37 -12.43
C SER A 268 -11.78 7.37 -12.77
N PRO A 269 -11.81 6.15 -12.20
CA PRO A 269 -10.89 5.60 -11.21
C PRO A 269 -9.75 4.74 -11.79
N SER A 270 -9.57 4.72 -13.10
CA SER A 270 -8.64 3.76 -13.72
C SER A 270 -7.18 4.21 -13.74
N TYR A 271 -6.94 5.54 -13.62
CA TYR A 271 -5.60 6.14 -13.74
C TYR A 271 -4.74 5.49 -14.84
N ARG A 272 -5.40 5.10 -15.96
CA ARG A 272 -4.80 4.41 -17.12
C ARG A 272 -3.99 3.16 -16.76
N GLY A 273 -4.28 2.50 -15.65
CA GLY A 273 -3.51 1.35 -15.18
C GLY A 273 -2.11 1.68 -14.67
N ARG A 274 -1.83 2.95 -14.34
CA ARG A 274 -0.51 3.37 -13.86
C ARG A 274 -0.29 2.94 -12.42
N HIS A 275 0.94 2.55 -12.13
CA HIS A 275 1.35 2.12 -10.80
C HIS A 275 2.11 3.21 -10.03
N PHE A 276 2.61 4.22 -10.72
CA PHE A 276 3.15 5.43 -10.09
C PHE A 276 2.21 6.60 -10.34
N LEU A 277 1.61 7.08 -9.25
CA LEU A 277 0.68 8.20 -9.25
C LEU A 277 1.36 9.45 -8.67
N SER A 278 0.92 10.61 -9.09
CA SER A 278 1.30 11.88 -8.47
C SER A 278 0.10 12.75 -8.16
N THR A 279 0.29 13.70 -7.26
CA THR A 279 -0.64 14.79 -6.97
C THR A 279 0.07 16.12 -6.95
N ASN A 280 -0.65 17.19 -7.29
CA ASN A 280 -0.18 18.57 -7.16
C ASN A 280 -1.16 19.42 -6.34
N LEU A 281 -2.03 18.78 -5.54
CA LEU A 281 -2.98 19.47 -4.67
C LEU A 281 -2.28 20.32 -3.60
N GLU A 282 -2.93 21.41 -3.20
CA GLU A 282 -2.47 22.13 -2.01
C GLU A 282 -2.76 21.29 -0.76
N PRO A 283 -1.79 21.17 0.17
CA PRO A 283 -2.03 20.53 1.46
C PRO A 283 -3.14 21.24 2.24
N ALA A 284 -3.76 20.54 3.17
CA ALA A 284 -4.78 21.12 4.04
C ALA A 284 -4.25 22.36 4.77
N PRO A 285 -4.99 23.51 4.80
CA PRO A 285 -4.47 24.80 5.28
C PRO A 285 -3.99 24.80 6.73
N ALA A 286 -4.61 23.98 7.58
CA ALA A 286 -4.31 23.95 9.02
C ALA A 286 -2.89 23.43 9.33
N GLN A 287 -2.23 22.77 8.40
CA GLN A 287 -0.93 22.12 8.62
C GLN A 287 0.18 22.64 7.69
N SER A 288 -0.06 23.74 7.03
CA SER A 288 0.82 24.50 6.14
C SER A 288 2.03 23.74 5.57
N THR A 289 2.10 23.62 4.26
CA THR A 289 3.34 23.35 3.52
C THR A 289 3.85 21.91 3.49
N SER A 290 3.17 20.92 4.06
CA SER A 290 3.68 19.55 3.98
C SER A 290 3.21 18.85 2.71
N TYR A 291 3.77 19.23 1.58
CA TYR A 291 3.58 18.47 0.33
C TYR A 291 4.03 17.03 0.48
N HIS A 292 5.07 16.78 1.30
CA HIS A 292 5.53 15.44 1.64
C HIS A 292 4.45 14.58 2.29
N GLY A 293 3.66 15.15 3.20
CA GLY A 293 2.57 14.44 3.88
C GLY A 293 1.25 14.41 3.10
N CYS A 294 1.05 15.31 2.13
CA CYS A 294 -0.20 15.50 1.39
C CYS A 294 -0.82 14.21 0.85
N PRO A 295 -0.06 13.25 0.31
CA PRO A 295 -0.62 12.02 -0.21
C PRO A 295 -1.35 11.12 0.80
N VAL A 296 -1.05 11.23 2.13
CA VAL A 296 -1.58 10.24 3.08
C VAL A 296 -1.58 10.64 4.56
N VAL A 297 -0.92 11.75 4.94
CA VAL A 297 -0.93 12.21 6.34
C VAL A 297 -2.19 13.02 6.57
N ASP A 298 -3.04 12.63 7.53
CA ASP A 298 -4.37 13.22 7.78
C ASP A 298 -4.34 14.74 7.85
N ALA A 299 -3.36 15.29 8.56
CA ALA A 299 -3.24 16.72 8.76
C ALA A 299 -2.83 17.51 7.50
N ALA A 300 -2.29 16.85 6.49
CA ALA A 300 -1.83 17.46 5.24
C ALA A 300 -2.71 17.07 4.04
N THR A 301 -3.46 15.97 4.13
CA THR A 301 -4.34 15.49 3.06
C THR A 301 -5.53 16.43 2.90
N PRO A 302 -5.78 16.96 1.68
CA PRO A 302 -6.94 17.81 1.44
C PRO A 302 -8.25 17.05 1.62
N MET A 303 -9.20 17.70 2.28
CA MET A 303 -10.53 17.13 2.55
C MET A 303 -11.59 17.85 1.74
N GLN A 304 -12.62 17.14 1.32
CA GLN A 304 -13.79 17.68 0.64
C GLN A 304 -15.07 17.30 1.35
N LEU A 305 -16.06 18.19 1.30
CA LEU A 305 -17.42 17.90 1.78
C LEU A 305 -18.16 17.04 0.74
N SER A 306 -18.71 15.92 1.18
CA SER A 306 -19.62 15.07 0.41
C SER A 306 -20.92 14.90 1.21
N GLY A 307 -21.92 15.71 0.93
CA GLY A 307 -23.11 15.83 1.77
C GLY A 307 -22.76 16.40 3.14
N THR A 308 -23.00 15.63 4.21
CA THR A 308 -22.62 15.98 5.58
C THR A 308 -21.29 15.36 6.03
N ALA A 309 -20.70 14.48 5.22
CA ALA A 309 -19.44 13.81 5.52
C ALA A 309 -18.25 14.53 4.89
N THR A 310 -17.13 14.55 5.60
CA THR A 310 -15.85 15.02 5.07
C THR A 310 -15.03 13.82 4.63
N THR A 311 -14.53 13.83 3.39
CA THR A 311 -13.74 12.73 2.83
C THR A 311 -12.44 13.24 2.23
N PRO A 312 -11.34 12.45 2.27
CA PRO A 312 -10.11 12.80 1.59
C PRO A 312 -10.32 12.95 0.08
N VAL A 313 -9.81 14.03 -0.51
CA VAL A 313 -9.83 14.24 -1.96
C VAL A 313 -9.12 13.12 -2.70
N LEU A 314 -8.07 12.57 -2.09
CA LEU A 314 -7.24 11.50 -2.65
C LEU A 314 -7.82 10.08 -2.43
N LYS A 315 -9.00 9.96 -1.78
CA LYS A 315 -9.66 8.66 -1.57
C LYS A 315 -9.77 7.81 -2.85
N PRO A 316 -10.18 8.35 -4.03
CA PRO A 316 -10.24 7.54 -5.26
C PRO A 316 -8.90 6.94 -5.67
N ALA A 317 -7.78 7.66 -5.44
CA ALA A 317 -6.44 7.13 -5.70
C ALA A 317 -6.05 6.05 -4.69
N TRP A 318 -6.42 6.21 -3.41
CA TRP A 318 -6.22 5.18 -2.39
C TRP A 318 -7.02 3.91 -2.70
N ASP A 319 -8.29 4.06 -3.08
CA ASP A 319 -9.16 2.94 -3.49
C ASP A 319 -8.54 2.18 -4.68
N TYR A 320 -8.07 2.94 -5.68
CA TYR A 320 -7.40 2.36 -6.82
C TYR A 320 -6.16 1.56 -6.41
N MET A 321 -5.25 2.12 -5.63
CA MET A 321 -4.03 1.42 -5.20
C MET A 321 -4.33 0.19 -4.33
N LEU A 322 -5.44 0.21 -3.57
CA LEU A 322 -5.88 -0.93 -2.74
C LEU A 322 -6.57 -2.03 -3.54
N LEU A 323 -7.30 -1.68 -4.61
CA LEU A 323 -8.23 -2.59 -5.29
C LEU A 323 -7.85 -2.95 -6.72
N HIS A 324 -7.05 -2.10 -7.41
CA HIS A 324 -6.76 -2.32 -8.83
C HIS A 324 -6.01 -3.64 -9.04
N GLU A 325 -6.53 -4.43 -9.97
CA GLU A 325 -5.86 -5.63 -10.45
C GLU A 325 -5.25 -5.30 -11.81
N THR A 326 -3.94 -5.41 -11.92
CA THR A 326 -3.23 -5.15 -13.16
C THR A 326 -3.59 -6.24 -14.16
N LEU A 327 -4.14 -5.81 -15.29
CA LEU A 327 -4.36 -6.75 -16.41
C LEU A 327 -3.00 -7.25 -16.89
N PRO A 328 -2.85 -8.57 -17.13
CA PRO A 328 -1.60 -9.14 -17.61
C PRO A 328 -1.10 -8.46 -18.89
N LEU A 329 -2.03 -8.00 -19.72
CA LEU A 329 -1.76 -7.24 -20.96
C LEU A 329 -2.85 -6.17 -21.13
N SER A 330 -2.44 -4.92 -21.35
CA SER A 330 -3.33 -3.81 -21.71
C SER A 330 -2.81 -3.08 -22.95
N ILE A 331 -3.72 -2.44 -23.69
CA ILE A 331 -3.44 -1.69 -24.92
C ILE A 331 -3.92 -0.26 -24.72
N GLU A 332 -3.02 0.69 -24.92
CA GLU A 332 -3.34 2.12 -24.92
C GLU A 332 -3.15 2.67 -26.32
N SER A 333 -4.18 3.35 -26.84
CA SER A 333 -4.13 4.01 -28.15
C SER A 333 -3.88 5.50 -27.99
N GLY A 334 -2.77 5.98 -28.56
CA GLY A 334 -2.48 7.40 -28.74
C GLY A 334 -2.82 7.85 -30.17
N ALA A 335 -2.68 9.14 -30.46
CA ALA A 335 -2.95 9.69 -31.80
C ALA A 335 -2.05 9.11 -32.89
N THR A 336 -0.80 8.81 -32.58
CA THR A 336 0.22 8.35 -33.52
C THR A 336 0.91 7.05 -33.15
N SER A 337 0.51 6.45 -32.01
CA SER A 337 1.13 5.24 -31.48
C SER A 337 0.15 4.40 -30.67
N VAL A 338 0.49 3.13 -30.51
CA VAL A 338 -0.16 2.19 -29.61
C VAL A 338 0.87 1.69 -28.61
N SER A 339 0.56 1.70 -27.32
CA SER A 339 1.43 1.16 -26.28
C SER A 339 0.83 -0.13 -25.72
N LEU A 340 1.63 -1.17 -25.69
CA LEU A 340 1.33 -2.45 -25.04
C LEU A 340 2.01 -2.46 -23.68
N ILE A 341 1.22 -2.54 -22.62
CA ILE A 341 1.67 -2.59 -21.23
C ILE A 341 1.40 -3.99 -20.72
N PHE A 342 2.43 -4.69 -20.24
CA PHE A 342 2.29 -6.10 -19.84
C PHE A 342 3.18 -6.47 -18.65
N SER A 343 2.67 -7.43 -17.87
CA SER A 343 3.37 -8.09 -16.77
C SER A 343 4.57 -8.91 -17.28
N PRO A 344 5.49 -9.37 -16.40
CA PRO A 344 6.55 -10.29 -16.80
C PRO A 344 6.01 -11.51 -17.54
N GLY A 345 6.62 -11.84 -18.68
CA GLY A 345 6.21 -12.92 -19.57
C GLY A 345 6.72 -12.70 -20.99
N THR A 346 6.38 -13.59 -21.89
CA THR A 346 6.68 -13.47 -23.32
C THR A 346 5.51 -12.84 -24.05
N LEU A 347 5.67 -11.61 -24.54
CA LEU A 347 4.67 -10.99 -25.41
C LEU A 347 4.73 -11.70 -26.78
N GLU A 348 3.60 -12.19 -27.22
CA GLU A 348 3.44 -12.85 -28.53
C GLU A 348 2.47 -12.07 -29.41
N GLN A 349 2.67 -12.12 -30.71
CA GLN A 349 1.81 -11.50 -31.71
C GLN A 349 1.32 -12.51 -32.73
N SER A 350 0.15 -12.23 -33.31
CA SER A 350 -0.46 -13.02 -34.40
C SER A 350 -1.26 -12.11 -35.33
N ASP A 351 -1.34 -12.47 -36.59
CA ASP A 351 -2.21 -11.82 -37.59
C ASP A 351 -3.51 -12.64 -37.84
N ASP A 352 -3.58 -13.89 -37.39
CA ASP A 352 -4.67 -14.84 -37.65
C ASP A 352 -5.26 -15.56 -36.43
N LEU A 353 -4.78 -15.25 -35.21
CA LEU A 353 -5.15 -15.87 -33.95
C LEU A 353 -4.77 -17.36 -33.82
N THR A 354 -4.12 -17.95 -34.80
CA THR A 354 -3.73 -19.35 -34.82
C THR A 354 -2.22 -19.54 -34.73
N HIS A 355 -1.46 -18.69 -35.43
CA HIS A 355 0.00 -18.73 -35.42
C HIS A 355 0.55 -17.58 -34.57
N TRP A 356 1.21 -17.91 -33.47
CA TRP A 356 1.74 -16.96 -32.51
C TRP A 356 3.27 -16.98 -32.53
N ALA A 357 3.87 -15.79 -32.58
CA ALA A 357 5.31 -15.61 -32.55
C ALA A 357 5.73 -14.61 -31.47
N PRO A 358 6.82 -14.87 -30.72
CA PRO A 358 7.34 -13.93 -29.75
C PRO A 358 7.71 -12.58 -30.38
N VAL A 359 7.35 -11.48 -29.73
CA VAL A 359 7.80 -10.13 -30.08
C VAL A 359 9.20 -9.96 -29.53
N ARG A 360 10.22 -10.07 -30.40
CA ARG A 360 11.63 -10.02 -30.00
C ARG A 360 12.00 -8.68 -29.38
N GLY A 361 12.67 -8.74 -28.24
CA GLY A 361 13.14 -7.53 -27.52
C GLY A 361 12.02 -6.69 -26.93
N ALA A 362 10.78 -7.21 -26.82
CA ALA A 362 9.69 -6.49 -26.20
C ALA A 362 9.99 -6.25 -24.71
N ALA A 363 9.95 -4.98 -24.31
CA ALA A 363 9.95 -4.55 -22.90
C ALA A 363 8.69 -3.72 -22.66
N SER A 364 8.07 -3.88 -21.48
CA SER A 364 6.87 -3.10 -21.13
C SER A 364 7.28 -1.73 -20.58
N PRO A 365 6.66 -0.63 -21.03
CA PRO A 365 5.70 -0.55 -22.14
C PRO A 365 6.37 -0.65 -23.52
N LEU A 366 5.79 -1.44 -24.43
CA LEU A 366 6.20 -1.47 -25.84
C LEU A 366 5.35 -0.49 -26.64
N THR A 367 5.97 0.57 -27.15
CA THR A 367 5.28 1.56 -28.00
C THR A 367 5.53 1.29 -29.46
N LEU A 368 4.45 1.13 -30.21
CA LEU A 368 4.44 0.88 -31.64
C LEU A 368 3.85 2.10 -32.39
N PRO A 369 4.50 2.65 -33.41
CA PRO A 369 3.90 3.69 -34.26
C PRO A 369 2.62 3.16 -34.93
N SER A 370 1.55 3.97 -35.01
CA SER A 370 0.29 3.54 -35.61
C SER A 370 0.41 3.13 -37.09
N ASN A 371 1.37 3.70 -37.81
CA ASN A 371 1.66 3.34 -39.20
C ASN A 371 2.45 2.03 -39.34
N ALA A 372 3.03 1.50 -38.28
CA ALA A 372 3.74 0.22 -38.29
C ALA A 372 2.82 -0.98 -37.93
N LEU A 373 1.55 -0.71 -37.61
CA LEU A 373 0.59 -1.75 -37.30
C LEU A 373 0.00 -2.32 -38.58
N ALA A 374 0.01 -3.65 -38.70
CA ALA A 374 -0.78 -4.34 -39.74
C ALA A 374 -2.27 -4.05 -39.54
N PRO A 375 -3.13 -4.14 -40.58
CA PRO A 375 -4.56 -3.86 -40.47
C PRO A 375 -5.29 -4.66 -39.39
N ARG A 376 -4.75 -5.82 -39.02
CA ARG A 376 -5.17 -6.64 -37.88
C ARG A 376 -3.92 -7.27 -37.29
N ARG A 377 -3.67 -6.99 -36.00
CA ARG A 377 -2.63 -7.65 -35.22
C ARG A 377 -3.16 -7.91 -33.84
N TYR A 378 -2.98 -9.13 -33.40
CA TYR A 378 -3.41 -9.61 -32.08
C TYR A 378 -2.18 -9.80 -31.20
N TYR A 379 -2.33 -9.56 -29.90
CA TYR A 379 -1.28 -9.75 -28.92
C TYR A 379 -1.80 -10.59 -27.77
N ARG A 380 -0.95 -11.46 -27.25
CA ARG A 380 -1.19 -12.16 -25.99
C ARG A 380 0.07 -12.18 -25.15
N LEU A 381 -0.09 -12.34 -23.85
CA LEU A 381 1.01 -12.54 -22.92
C LEU A 381 1.05 -14.02 -22.54
N HIS A 382 2.18 -14.66 -22.83
CA HIS A 382 2.47 -16.02 -22.35
C HIS A 382 3.24 -15.90 -21.04
N ILE A 383 2.59 -16.20 -19.92
CA ILE A 383 3.17 -16.23 -18.59
C ILE A 383 3.61 -17.67 -18.34
N THR A 384 4.91 -17.87 -18.21
CA THR A 384 5.45 -19.17 -17.76
C THR A 384 5.24 -19.25 -16.26
N PRO A 385 4.66 -20.36 -15.73
CA PRO A 385 4.39 -20.53 -14.30
C PRO A 385 5.66 -20.49 -13.45
#